data_5b9978128e801526210152d0800ab191
#
_entry.id   5b9978128e801526210152d0800ab191
#
_cell.length_a   1.000
_cell.length_b   1.000
_cell.length_c   1.000
_cell.angle_alpha   90.00
_cell.angle_beta   90.00
_cell.angle_gamma   90.00
#
_symmetry.space_group_name_H-M   'P 1'
#
loop_
_entity.id
_entity.type
_entity.pdbx_description
1 polymer ?
#
loop_
_entity_poly.entity_id
_entity_poly.type
_entity_poly.pdbx_seq_one_letter_code
_entity_poly.pdbx_strand_id
1 'polypeptide(L)'
;GYDYVFNTSALKHVRSEKDPYTLMRMIDTNIFNTDSTMLMAKECGAKKYFCVSTDKAANPVNMMGASKRIMEFFLNRRSVEMPVSTARFANVAFSDGSLLYGFNRRLDKNQPLSAPNDVRRYFVTPKEAGQLCVMSCLLGENRDVFFPKLDHDLNLVTFSSIAEKYLRNLGYEPVQCATEDEARNCVNELKSKHQYPVYFFKSDTTGEKDFEEF
;
A
#
# COMPACT_ATOMS: atom_id res chain seq x y z
N GLY A 1 -23.69 -20.68 8.58
CA GLY A 1 -23.07 -19.73 7.64
C GLY A 1 -22.61 -18.48 8.35
N TYR A 2 -21.86 -17.66 7.68
CA TYR A 2 -21.39 -16.36 8.21
C TYR A 2 -22.27 -15.25 7.59
N ASP A 3 -22.64 -14.25 8.36
CA ASP A 3 -23.45 -13.13 7.87
C ASP A 3 -22.63 -12.13 7.03
N TYR A 4 -21.36 -11.94 7.39
CA TYR A 4 -20.47 -11.00 6.74
C TYR A 4 -19.22 -11.72 6.23
N VAL A 5 -18.82 -11.40 4.99
CA VAL A 5 -17.55 -11.85 4.41
C VAL A 5 -16.61 -10.65 4.29
N PHE A 6 -15.40 -10.81 4.84
CA PHE A 6 -14.39 -9.78 4.89
C PHE A 6 -13.19 -10.21 4.04
N ASN A 7 -13.15 -9.77 2.78
CA ASN A 7 -12.08 -10.12 1.85
C ASN A 7 -10.96 -9.07 1.85
N THR A 8 -9.81 -9.46 2.39
CA THR A 8 -8.58 -8.64 2.37
C THR A 8 -7.52 -9.19 1.43
N SER A 9 -7.85 -10.19 0.62
CA SER A 9 -6.92 -10.77 -0.34
C SER A 9 -6.54 -9.76 -1.42
N ALA A 10 -5.24 -9.57 -1.64
CA ALA A 10 -4.74 -8.70 -2.69
C ALA A 10 -3.29 -8.99 -3.05
N LEU A 11 -2.95 -8.85 -4.33
CA LEU A 11 -1.58 -8.63 -4.77
C LEU A 11 -1.41 -7.14 -5.11
N LYS A 12 -0.52 -6.46 -4.38
CA LYS A 12 -0.44 -4.99 -4.31
C LYS A 12 0.85 -4.37 -4.86
N HIS A 13 1.82 -5.19 -5.28
CA HIS A 13 3.12 -4.68 -5.69
C HIS A 13 3.12 -4.23 -7.14
N VAL A 14 3.27 -2.92 -7.38
CA VAL A 14 3.31 -2.34 -8.74
C VAL A 14 4.40 -2.96 -9.60
N ARG A 15 5.59 -3.20 -9.05
CA ARG A 15 6.71 -3.81 -9.80
C ARG A 15 6.43 -5.23 -10.30
N SER A 16 5.44 -5.91 -9.72
CA SER A 16 5.03 -7.27 -10.15
C SER A 16 4.47 -7.31 -11.58
N GLU A 17 4.01 -6.20 -12.13
CA GLU A 17 3.50 -6.14 -13.51
C GLU A 17 4.60 -6.34 -14.58
N LYS A 18 5.88 -6.20 -14.21
CA LYS A 18 7.01 -6.42 -15.12
C LYS A 18 7.26 -7.89 -15.44
N ASP A 19 6.79 -8.80 -14.60
CA ASP A 19 6.84 -10.24 -14.82
C ASP A 19 5.45 -10.76 -15.24
N PRO A 20 5.31 -11.41 -16.44
CA PRO A 20 4.02 -11.83 -16.95
C PRO A 20 3.30 -12.85 -16.06
N TYR A 21 4.02 -13.76 -15.41
CA TYR A 21 3.41 -14.74 -14.50
C TYR A 21 2.87 -14.10 -13.23
N THR A 22 3.62 -13.15 -12.67
CA THR A 22 3.19 -12.40 -11.50
C THR A 22 2.02 -11.47 -11.84
N LEU A 23 2.01 -10.87 -13.04
CA LEU A 23 0.88 -10.09 -13.54
C LEU A 23 -0.38 -10.96 -13.68
N MET A 24 -0.27 -12.14 -14.30
CA MET A 24 -1.39 -13.09 -14.41
C MET A 24 -1.94 -13.46 -13.03
N ARG A 25 -1.06 -13.77 -12.07
CA ARG A 25 -1.45 -14.06 -10.70
C ARG A 25 -2.11 -12.87 -10.00
N MET A 26 -1.68 -11.63 -10.30
CA MET A 26 -2.32 -10.42 -9.78
C MET A 26 -3.76 -10.27 -10.30
N ILE A 27 -3.97 -10.48 -11.60
CA ILE A 27 -5.29 -10.45 -12.22
C ILE A 27 -6.19 -11.51 -11.60
N ASP A 28 -5.68 -12.72 -11.47
CA ASP A 28 -6.41 -13.86 -10.90
C ASP A 28 -6.82 -13.57 -9.45
N THR A 29 -5.87 -13.14 -8.61
CA THR A 29 -6.12 -12.85 -7.19
C THR A 29 -7.04 -11.64 -7.00
N ASN A 30 -6.77 -10.53 -7.70
CA ASN A 30 -7.49 -9.28 -7.46
C ASN A 30 -8.89 -9.27 -8.10
N ILE A 31 -9.09 -9.94 -9.24
CA ILE A 31 -10.34 -9.89 -10.00
C ILE A 31 -11.12 -11.20 -9.86
N PHE A 32 -10.59 -12.29 -10.42
CA PHE A 32 -11.36 -13.54 -10.54
C PHE A 32 -11.64 -14.21 -9.19
N ASN A 33 -10.67 -14.25 -8.29
CA ASN A 33 -10.88 -14.79 -6.95
C ASN A 33 -11.84 -13.93 -6.13
N THR A 34 -11.84 -12.59 -6.33
CA THR A 34 -12.82 -11.72 -5.68
C THR A 34 -14.23 -12.00 -6.18
N ASP A 35 -14.45 -12.12 -7.51
CA ASP A 35 -15.77 -12.47 -8.07
C ASP A 35 -16.23 -13.86 -7.60
N SER A 36 -15.35 -14.85 -7.66
CA SER A 36 -15.65 -16.23 -7.23
C SER A 36 -16.00 -16.31 -5.75
N THR A 37 -15.21 -15.67 -4.88
CA THR A 37 -15.48 -15.69 -3.42
C THR A 37 -16.74 -14.92 -3.05
N MET A 38 -17.11 -13.88 -3.81
CA MET A 38 -18.38 -13.20 -3.62
C MET A 38 -19.58 -14.08 -4.01
N LEU A 39 -19.49 -14.82 -5.12
CA LEU A 39 -20.51 -15.81 -5.52
C LEU A 39 -20.68 -16.89 -4.45
N MET A 40 -19.57 -17.48 -3.98
CA MET A 40 -19.60 -18.48 -2.90
C MET A 40 -20.21 -17.92 -1.61
N ALA A 41 -19.88 -16.68 -1.25
CA ALA A 41 -20.46 -16.02 -0.09
C ALA A 41 -21.99 -15.92 -0.20
N LYS A 42 -22.50 -15.53 -1.38
CA LYS A 42 -23.94 -15.48 -1.67
C LYS A 42 -24.58 -16.87 -1.55
N GLU A 43 -23.99 -17.90 -2.17
CA GLU A 43 -24.48 -19.27 -2.12
C GLU A 43 -24.53 -19.81 -0.68
N CYS A 44 -23.57 -19.41 0.16
CA CYS A 44 -23.52 -19.75 1.59
C CYS A 44 -24.47 -18.91 2.47
N GLY A 45 -25.24 -18.00 1.89
CA GLY A 45 -26.24 -17.20 2.60
C GLY A 45 -25.67 -15.99 3.36
N ALA A 46 -24.48 -15.49 2.98
CA ALA A 46 -23.94 -14.28 3.55
C ALA A 46 -24.81 -13.06 3.20
N LYS A 47 -24.94 -12.13 4.14
CA LYS A 47 -25.79 -10.93 4.01
C LYS A 47 -25.06 -9.75 3.38
N LYS A 48 -23.71 -9.72 3.48
CA LYS A 48 -22.88 -8.65 2.97
C LYS A 48 -21.46 -9.11 2.70
N TYR A 49 -20.87 -8.52 1.67
CA TYR A 49 -19.49 -8.75 1.28
C TYR A 49 -18.69 -7.44 1.34
N PHE A 50 -17.57 -7.46 2.03
CA PHE A 50 -16.59 -6.38 2.03
C PHE A 50 -15.34 -6.82 1.25
N CYS A 51 -14.80 -5.90 0.45
CA CYS A 51 -13.52 -6.12 -0.23
C CYS A 51 -12.61 -4.90 -0.11
N VAL A 52 -11.35 -5.15 0.25
CA VAL A 52 -10.34 -4.09 0.31
C VAL A 52 -9.98 -3.57 -1.08
N SER A 53 -9.90 -2.24 -1.22
CA SER A 53 -9.43 -1.54 -2.42
C SER A 53 -8.28 -0.58 -2.09
N THR A 54 -7.98 0.35 -2.96
CA THR A 54 -6.85 1.26 -2.85
C THR A 54 -7.18 2.60 -3.52
N ASP A 55 -6.51 3.67 -3.08
CA ASP A 55 -6.44 4.98 -3.73
C ASP A 55 -6.10 4.87 -5.23
N LYS A 56 -5.20 3.94 -5.58
CA LYS A 56 -4.74 3.71 -6.97
C LYS A 56 -5.84 3.20 -7.92
N ALA A 57 -6.97 2.72 -7.39
CA ALA A 57 -8.13 2.34 -8.18
C ALA A 57 -8.96 3.54 -8.65
N ALA A 58 -8.84 4.72 -8.04
CA ALA A 58 -9.58 5.93 -8.42
C ALA A 58 -9.21 6.38 -9.84
N ASN A 59 -7.92 6.49 -10.12
CA ASN A 59 -7.38 6.90 -11.41
C ASN A 59 -6.14 6.05 -11.74
N PRO A 60 -6.31 4.80 -12.24
CA PRO A 60 -5.22 3.85 -12.39
C PRO A 60 -4.26 4.25 -13.51
N VAL A 61 -2.96 4.23 -13.21
CA VAL A 61 -1.86 4.48 -14.14
C VAL A 61 -0.93 3.28 -14.31
N ASN A 62 -1.22 2.18 -13.62
CA ASN A 62 -0.49 0.91 -13.68
C ASN A 62 -1.45 -0.27 -13.56
N MET A 63 -0.96 -1.48 -13.86
CA MET A 63 -1.77 -2.70 -13.88
C MET A 63 -2.31 -3.07 -12.49
N MET A 64 -1.58 -2.79 -11.41
CA MET A 64 -2.07 -3.04 -10.06
C MET A 64 -3.31 -2.18 -9.75
N GLY A 65 -3.24 -0.87 -10.02
CA GLY A 65 -4.40 0.04 -9.89
C GLY A 65 -5.56 -0.37 -10.80
N ALA A 66 -5.26 -0.71 -12.07
CA ALA A 66 -6.26 -1.17 -13.04
C ALA A 66 -6.95 -2.46 -12.59
N SER A 67 -6.20 -3.45 -12.06
CA SER A 67 -6.78 -4.69 -11.54
C SER A 67 -7.77 -4.45 -10.39
N LYS A 68 -7.44 -3.50 -9.49
CA LYS A 68 -8.33 -3.10 -8.40
C LYS A 68 -9.56 -2.33 -8.90
N ARG A 69 -9.39 -1.49 -9.91
CA ARG A 69 -10.54 -0.79 -10.54
C ARG A 69 -11.49 -1.77 -11.22
N ILE A 70 -10.95 -2.74 -11.96
CA ILE A 70 -11.77 -3.80 -12.58
C ILE A 70 -12.47 -4.63 -11.50
N MET A 71 -11.77 -4.99 -10.43
CA MET A 71 -12.39 -5.66 -9.27
C MET A 71 -13.60 -4.87 -8.75
N GLU A 72 -13.48 -3.55 -8.56
CA GLU A 72 -14.59 -2.71 -8.12
C GLU A 72 -15.79 -2.75 -9.09
N PHE A 73 -15.54 -2.85 -10.40
CA PHE A 73 -16.62 -3.03 -11.38
C PHE A 73 -17.32 -4.37 -11.22
N PHE A 74 -16.58 -5.46 -10.97
CA PHE A 74 -17.18 -6.77 -10.68
C PHE A 74 -18.03 -6.72 -9.40
N LEU A 75 -17.51 -6.13 -8.33
CA LEU A 75 -18.24 -5.95 -7.09
C LEU A 75 -19.53 -5.12 -7.31
N ASN A 76 -19.44 -4.03 -8.05
CA ASN A 76 -20.59 -3.18 -8.37
C ASN A 76 -21.64 -3.94 -9.20
N ARG A 77 -21.22 -4.74 -10.18
CA ARG A 77 -22.13 -5.62 -10.93
C ARG A 77 -22.85 -6.60 -10.01
N ARG A 78 -22.11 -7.25 -9.09
CA ARG A 78 -22.67 -8.25 -8.16
C ARG A 78 -23.50 -7.65 -7.02
N SER A 79 -23.36 -6.37 -6.78
CA SER A 79 -24.06 -5.67 -5.69
C SER A 79 -25.59 -5.61 -5.83
N VAL A 80 -26.11 -5.95 -7.03
CA VAL A 80 -27.55 -6.13 -7.25
C VAL A 80 -28.07 -7.42 -6.62
N GLU A 81 -27.19 -8.38 -6.34
CA GLU A 81 -27.53 -9.69 -5.80
C GLU A 81 -27.16 -9.84 -4.32
N MET A 82 -26.14 -9.12 -3.85
CA MET A 82 -25.70 -9.12 -2.46
C MET A 82 -25.05 -7.77 -2.13
N PRO A 83 -25.41 -7.11 -1.03
CA PRO A 83 -24.78 -5.85 -0.63
C PRO A 83 -23.27 -5.95 -0.52
N VAL A 84 -22.57 -4.94 -1.03
CA VAL A 84 -21.10 -4.84 -1.01
C VAL A 84 -20.67 -3.46 -0.54
N SER A 85 -19.58 -3.43 0.22
CA SER A 85 -18.86 -2.19 0.50
C SER A 85 -17.35 -2.38 0.30
N THR A 86 -16.66 -1.29 0.05
CA THR A 86 -15.20 -1.29 -0.15
C THR A 86 -14.55 -0.20 0.68
N ALA A 87 -13.23 -0.35 0.93
CA ALA A 87 -12.43 0.72 1.49
C ALA A 87 -11.22 0.96 0.60
N ARG A 88 -11.03 2.23 0.20
CA ARG A 88 -9.81 2.71 -0.42
C ARG A 88 -8.98 3.41 0.64
N PHE A 89 -7.74 3.06 0.77
CA PHE A 89 -6.83 3.77 1.67
C PHE A 89 -5.48 4.00 1.03
N ALA A 90 -4.78 4.97 1.60
CA ALA A 90 -3.43 5.37 1.22
C ALA A 90 -2.40 4.27 1.53
N ASN A 91 -1.12 4.59 1.45
CA ASN A 91 -0.09 3.64 1.80
C ASN A 91 -0.15 3.28 3.29
N VAL A 92 -0.25 2.00 3.59
CA VAL A 92 -0.18 1.51 4.98
C VAL A 92 1.28 1.48 5.40
N ALA A 93 1.62 2.31 6.39
CA ALA A 93 2.99 2.44 6.88
C ALA A 93 3.52 1.09 7.39
N PHE A 94 4.75 0.76 7.03
CA PHE A 94 5.44 -0.48 7.42
C PHE A 94 4.70 -1.79 7.06
N SER A 95 3.74 -1.74 6.15
CA SER A 95 3.08 -2.95 5.65
C SER A 95 4.09 -3.84 4.91
N ASP A 96 3.87 -5.17 4.97
CA ASP A 96 4.79 -6.13 4.37
C ASP A 96 5.07 -5.83 2.89
N GLY A 97 6.36 -5.91 2.52
CA GLY A 97 6.85 -5.59 1.19
C GLY A 97 6.79 -4.10 0.80
N SER A 98 6.41 -3.18 1.71
CA SER A 98 6.48 -1.74 1.46
C SER A 98 7.92 -1.21 1.56
N LEU A 99 8.17 -0.02 0.99
CA LEU A 99 9.47 0.65 1.12
C LEU A 99 9.86 0.88 2.59
N LEU A 100 8.91 1.32 3.42
CA LEU A 100 9.16 1.56 4.86
C LEU A 100 9.45 0.25 5.60
N TYR A 101 8.81 -0.86 5.26
CA TYR A 101 9.18 -2.17 5.76
C TYR A 101 10.61 -2.55 5.35
N GLY A 102 11.01 -2.16 4.14
CA GLY A 102 12.36 -2.31 3.62
C GLY A 102 13.41 -1.59 4.48
N PHE A 103 13.08 -0.48 5.15
CA PHE A 103 14.00 0.20 6.07
C PHE A 103 14.41 -0.70 7.24
N ASN A 104 13.45 -1.40 7.88
CA ASN A 104 13.76 -2.36 8.93
C ASN A 104 14.72 -3.44 8.42
N ARG A 105 14.41 -4.02 7.25
CA ARG A 105 15.23 -5.08 6.65
C ARG A 105 16.63 -4.62 6.27
N ARG A 106 16.78 -3.36 5.83
CA ARG A 106 18.09 -2.78 5.53
C ARG A 106 18.91 -2.56 6.80
N LEU A 107 18.29 -2.06 7.87
CA LEU A 107 18.95 -1.91 9.17
C LEU A 107 19.41 -3.27 9.75
N ASP A 108 18.53 -4.27 9.72
CA ASP A 108 18.85 -5.63 10.19
C ASP A 108 20.05 -6.22 9.45
N LYS A 109 20.20 -5.88 8.16
CA LYS A 109 21.29 -6.35 7.30
C LYS A 109 22.49 -5.40 7.27
N ASN A 110 22.51 -4.38 8.11
CA ASN A 110 23.55 -3.36 8.15
C ASN A 110 23.79 -2.70 6.78
N GLN A 111 22.69 -2.33 6.09
CA GLN A 111 22.67 -1.68 4.79
C GLN A 111 22.17 -0.24 4.90
N PRO A 112 22.64 0.69 4.04
CA PRO A 112 22.17 2.08 4.05
C PRO A 112 20.67 2.15 3.76
N LEU A 113 19.98 3.18 4.28
CA LEU A 113 18.62 3.44 3.85
C LEU A 113 18.63 4.13 2.48
N SER A 114 17.71 3.73 1.62
CA SER A 114 17.58 4.27 0.28
C SER A 114 16.12 4.57 -0.02
N ALA A 115 15.83 5.78 -0.52
CA ALA A 115 14.46 6.22 -0.75
C ALA A 115 14.37 7.28 -1.86
N PRO A 116 13.24 7.33 -2.61
CA PRO A 116 12.98 8.44 -3.51
C PRO A 116 12.71 9.73 -2.73
N ASN A 117 13.17 10.86 -3.28
CA ASN A 117 13.04 12.19 -2.67
C ASN A 117 12.02 13.10 -3.37
N ASP A 118 11.52 12.68 -4.52
CA ASP A 118 10.61 13.43 -5.39
C ASP A 118 9.16 12.94 -5.33
N VAL A 119 8.89 11.87 -4.56
CA VAL A 119 7.56 11.27 -4.45
C VAL A 119 6.98 11.52 -3.07
N ARG A 120 5.76 12.06 -3.03
CA ARG A 120 4.99 12.29 -1.81
C ARG A 120 3.82 11.31 -1.72
N ARG A 121 3.56 10.82 -0.53
CA ARG A 121 2.45 9.89 -0.29
C ARG A 121 1.73 10.20 1.01
N TYR A 122 0.45 9.88 1.02
CA TYR A 122 -0.31 9.77 2.26
C TYR A 122 -0.03 8.44 2.91
N PHE A 123 0.05 8.45 4.23
CA PHE A 123 0.22 7.23 5.02
C PHE A 123 -0.87 7.11 6.06
N VAL A 124 -1.31 5.88 6.27
CA VAL A 124 -2.16 5.48 7.39
C VAL A 124 -1.44 4.38 8.17
N THR A 125 -1.73 4.30 9.45
CA THR A 125 -1.22 3.19 10.27
C THR A 125 -1.98 1.90 9.96
N PRO A 126 -1.41 0.71 10.25
CA PRO A 126 -2.14 -0.56 10.13
C PRO A 126 -3.45 -0.58 10.93
N LYS A 127 -3.47 0.08 12.10
CA LYS A 127 -4.66 0.19 12.95
C LYS A 127 -5.75 1.01 12.26
N GLU A 128 -5.43 2.19 11.73
CA GLU A 128 -6.38 3.04 11.01
C GLU A 128 -6.92 2.34 9.76
N ALA A 129 -6.06 1.69 8.98
CA ALA A 129 -6.47 0.90 7.82
C ALA A 129 -7.45 -0.22 8.21
N GLY A 130 -7.14 -0.96 9.28
CA GLY A 130 -8.01 -2.00 9.81
C GLY A 130 -9.35 -1.46 10.32
N GLN A 131 -9.33 -0.35 11.03
CA GLN A 131 -10.55 0.32 11.51
C GLN A 131 -11.43 0.78 10.33
N LEU A 132 -10.85 1.40 9.31
CA LEU A 132 -11.58 1.82 8.11
C LEU A 132 -12.26 0.63 7.41
N CYS A 133 -11.54 -0.49 7.28
CA CYS A 133 -12.10 -1.71 6.69
C CYS A 133 -13.29 -2.25 7.51
N VAL A 134 -13.14 -2.34 8.83
CA VAL A 134 -14.21 -2.81 9.71
C VAL A 134 -15.42 -1.87 9.68
N MET A 135 -15.19 -0.57 9.72
CA MET A 135 -16.27 0.44 9.60
C MET A 135 -17.01 0.31 8.28
N SER A 136 -16.28 0.18 7.15
CA SER A 136 -16.90 -0.02 5.85
C SER A 136 -17.71 -1.31 5.79
N CYS A 137 -17.20 -2.40 6.36
CA CYS A 137 -17.90 -3.67 6.38
C CYS A 137 -19.18 -3.61 7.19
N LEU A 138 -19.15 -3.02 8.39
CA LEU A 138 -20.27 -3.03 9.32
C LEU A 138 -21.28 -1.91 9.09
N LEU A 139 -20.80 -0.69 8.80
CA LEU A 139 -21.62 0.52 8.73
C LEU A 139 -21.93 0.97 7.30
N GLY A 140 -21.11 0.55 6.32
CA GLY A 140 -21.32 0.95 4.94
C GLY A 140 -22.61 0.37 4.35
N GLU A 141 -23.27 1.14 3.53
CA GLU A 141 -24.41 0.70 2.74
C GLU A 141 -23.94 -0.01 1.46
N ASN A 142 -24.90 -0.49 0.67
CA ASN A 142 -24.58 -1.16 -0.60
C ASN A 142 -23.90 -0.19 -1.58
N ARG A 143 -22.73 -0.57 -2.09
CA ARG A 143 -21.86 0.19 -3.00
C ARG A 143 -21.07 1.32 -2.36
N ASP A 144 -21.09 1.46 -1.05
CA ASP A 144 -20.27 2.46 -0.39
C ASP A 144 -18.78 2.20 -0.56
N VAL A 145 -18.04 3.27 -0.80
CA VAL A 145 -16.59 3.30 -0.85
C VAL A 145 -16.08 4.19 0.27
N PHE A 146 -15.54 3.59 1.30
CA PHE A 146 -14.95 4.31 2.42
C PHE A 146 -13.51 4.72 2.10
N PHE A 147 -13.12 5.92 2.47
CA PHE A 147 -11.75 6.39 2.35
C PHE A 147 -11.41 7.36 3.49
N PRO A 148 -10.13 7.47 3.90
CA PRO A 148 -9.75 8.36 4.97
C PRO A 148 -9.85 9.82 4.50
N LYS A 149 -10.37 10.70 5.36
CA LYS A 149 -10.25 12.14 5.14
C LYS A 149 -8.84 12.57 5.54
N LEU A 150 -7.98 12.76 4.56
CA LEU A 150 -6.59 13.13 4.75
C LEU A 150 -6.39 14.63 4.54
N ASP A 151 -5.57 15.23 5.39
CA ASP A 151 -5.16 16.63 5.30
C ASP A 151 -3.86 16.72 4.52
N HIS A 152 -3.80 17.58 3.51
CA HIS A 152 -2.62 17.81 2.69
C HIS A 152 -1.40 18.22 3.51
N ASP A 153 -1.59 19.08 4.50
CA ASP A 153 -0.48 19.66 5.26
C ASP A 153 0.09 18.69 6.31
N LEU A 154 -0.74 17.78 6.82
CA LEU A 154 -0.36 16.90 7.92
C LEU A 154 0.11 15.50 7.47
N ASN A 155 -0.41 15.01 6.34
CA ASN A 155 -0.29 13.59 6.00
C ASN A 155 0.49 13.33 4.71
N LEU A 156 0.79 14.36 3.92
CA LEU A 156 1.52 14.23 2.66
C LEU A 156 3.02 14.39 2.89
N VAL A 157 3.76 13.28 2.90
CA VAL A 157 5.18 13.23 3.23
C VAL A 157 6.00 12.51 2.17
N THR A 158 7.28 12.86 2.05
CA THR A 158 8.24 12.15 1.18
C THR A 158 8.81 10.93 1.89
N PHE A 159 9.21 9.91 1.12
CA PHE A 159 9.90 8.75 1.68
C PHE A 159 11.25 9.10 2.31
N SER A 160 11.98 10.09 1.74
CA SER A 160 13.23 10.59 2.28
C SER A 160 13.04 11.22 3.67
N SER A 161 12.02 12.07 3.85
CA SER A 161 11.73 12.68 5.15
C SER A 161 11.34 11.65 6.22
N ILE A 162 10.65 10.58 5.81
CA ILE A 162 10.35 9.48 6.73
C ILE A 162 11.62 8.72 7.12
N ALA A 163 12.51 8.44 6.15
CA ALA A 163 13.77 7.74 6.41
C ALA A 163 14.63 8.50 7.45
N GLU A 164 14.73 9.83 7.29
CA GLU A 164 15.46 10.67 8.24
C GLU A 164 14.83 10.66 9.65
N LYS A 165 13.52 10.89 9.74
CA LYS A 165 12.79 10.84 11.01
C LYS A 165 12.92 9.48 11.68
N TYR A 166 12.84 8.41 10.88
CA TYR A 166 12.95 7.04 11.35
C TYR A 166 14.33 6.78 11.96
N LEU A 167 15.41 7.19 11.30
CA LEU A 167 16.78 7.07 11.84
C LEU A 167 16.98 7.88 13.11
N ARG A 168 16.51 9.15 13.16
CA ARG A 168 16.60 9.99 14.36
C ARG A 168 15.86 9.38 15.55
N ASN A 169 14.70 8.76 15.32
CA ASN A 169 13.96 8.04 16.36
C ASN A 169 14.70 6.80 16.89
N LEU A 170 15.61 6.25 16.10
CA LEU A 170 16.48 5.13 16.51
C LEU A 170 17.81 5.60 17.12
N GLY A 171 18.03 6.92 17.26
CA GLY A 171 19.23 7.50 17.83
C GLY A 171 20.38 7.69 16.83
N TYR A 172 20.10 7.65 15.53
CA TYR A 172 21.09 7.90 14.49
C TYR A 172 20.85 9.24 13.79
N GLU A 173 21.92 10.00 13.56
CA GLU A 173 21.87 11.16 12.67
C GLU A 173 22.07 10.69 11.21
N PRO A 174 21.14 10.99 10.29
CA PRO A 174 21.26 10.60 8.90
C PRO A 174 22.38 11.39 8.19
N VAL A 175 23.20 10.69 7.42
CA VAL A 175 24.26 11.27 6.58
C VAL A 175 23.95 10.93 5.13
N GLN A 176 23.65 11.97 4.33
CA GLN A 176 23.37 11.78 2.91
C GLN A 176 24.65 11.51 2.13
N CYS A 177 24.67 10.42 1.38
CA CYS A 177 25.74 10.05 0.48
C CYS A 177 25.36 10.37 -0.97
N ALA A 178 26.36 10.63 -1.81
CA ALA A 178 26.15 10.98 -3.22
C ALA A 178 25.79 9.75 -4.08
N THR A 179 26.26 8.57 -3.69
CA THR A 179 26.00 7.31 -4.41
C THR A 179 25.60 6.19 -3.45
N GLU A 180 24.95 5.16 -3.99
CA GLU A 180 24.58 3.98 -3.20
C GLU A 180 25.83 3.22 -2.73
N ASP A 181 26.88 3.14 -3.56
CA ASP A 181 28.15 2.48 -3.21
C ASP A 181 28.88 3.20 -2.08
N GLU A 182 28.95 4.52 -2.12
CA GLU A 182 29.47 5.32 -1.02
C GLU A 182 28.71 5.03 0.28
N ALA A 183 27.38 5.06 0.22
CA ALA A 183 26.54 4.79 1.37
C ALA A 183 26.76 3.36 1.93
N ARG A 184 26.95 2.36 1.06
CA ARG A 184 27.24 0.97 1.48
C ARG A 184 28.59 0.84 2.18
N ASN A 185 29.62 1.55 1.66
CA ASN A 185 30.98 1.42 2.16
C ASN A 185 31.20 2.10 3.52
N CYS A 186 30.42 3.13 3.84
CA CYS A 186 30.61 3.91 5.08
C CYS A 186 29.66 3.49 6.24
N VAL A 187 28.81 2.46 6.07
CA VAL A 187 27.83 2.06 7.10
C VAL A 187 28.49 1.82 8.46
N ASN A 188 29.53 0.98 8.51
CA ASN A 188 30.16 0.58 9.76
C ASN A 188 30.85 1.76 10.46
N GLU A 189 31.53 2.61 9.68
CA GLU A 189 32.20 3.80 10.20
C GLU A 189 31.19 4.78 10.79
N LEU A 190 30.15 5.14 10.04
CA LEU A 190 29.14 6.10 10.49
C LEU A 190 28.35 5.58 11.70
N LYS A 191 28.01 4.30 11.70
CA LYS A 191 27.28 3.68 12.80
C LYS A 191 28.05 3.76 14.12
N SER A 192 29.38 3.63 14.11
CA SER A 192 30.21 3.80 15.30
C SER A 192 30.17 5.23 15.89
N LYS A 193 29.76 6.20 15.09
CA LYS A 193 29.62 7.61 15.44
C LYS A 193 28.16 8.04 15.71
N HIS A 194 27.25 7.08 15.90
CA HIS A 194 25.80 7.32 15.98
C HIS A 194 25.22 8.03 14.76
N GLN A 195 25.81 7.81 13.60
CA GLN A 195 25.35 8.29 12.31
C GLN A 195 24.94 7.11 11.44
N TYR A 196 24.09 7.36 10.43
CA TYR A 196 23.69 6.29 9.49
C TYR A 196 23.58 6.82 8.07
N PRO A 197 24.17 6.12 7.07
CA PRO A 197 24.16 6.58 5.69
C PRO A 197 22.76 6.45 5.06
N VAL A 198 22.38 7.47 4.31
CA VAL A 198 21.17 7.49 3.48
C VAL A 198 21.54 7.84 2.04
N TYR A 199 20.87 7.22 1.09
CA TYR A 199 20.97 7.54 -0.32
C TYR A 199 19.59 7.88 -0.87
N PHE A 200 19.43 9.11 -1.35
CA PHE A 200 18.19 9.60 -1.92
C PHE A 200 18.32 9.76 -3.43
N PHE A 201 17.31 9.27 -4.16
CA PHE A 201 17.30 9.24 -5.61
C PHE A 201 15.94 9.72 -6.15
N LYS A 202 15.87 9.99 -7.46
CA LYS A 202 14.59 10.23 -8.14
C LYS A 202 13.92 8.92 -8.47
N SER A 203 12.59 8.86 -8.30
CA SER A 203 11.82 7.65 -8.62
C SER A 203 11.93 7.28 -10.10
N ASP A 204 12.13 6.01 -10.39
CA ASP A 204 12.10 5.40 -11.72
C ASP A 204 10.83 4.53 -11.94
N THR A 205 9.86 4.64 -11.04
CA THR A 205 8.64 3.83 -11.09
C THR A 205 7.72 4.32 -12.19
N THR A 206 7.32 3.41 -13.08
CA THR A 206 6.40 3.71 -14.19
C THR A 206 5.04 4.19 -13.63
N GLY A 207 4.51 5.28 -14.20
CA GLY A 207 3.22 5.83 -13.79
C GLY A 207 3.22 6.45 -12.39
N GLU A 208 4.38 6.93 -11.91
CA GLU A 208 4.46 7.64 -10.64
C GLU A 208 3.72 8.97 -10.73
N LYS A 209 2.89 9.26 -9.74
CA LYS A 209 2.20 10.55 -9.59
C LYS A 209 2.83 11.33 -8.43
N ASP A 210 2.68 12.65 -8.43
CA ASP A 210 3.13 13.48 -7.30
C ASP A 210 2.42 13.06 -6.00
N PHE A 211 1.13 12.77 -6.09
CA PHE A 211 0.32 12.22 -4.99
C PHE A 211 -0.88 11.43 -5.54
N GLU A 212 -1.46 10.57 -4.73
CA GLU A 212 -2.61 9.75 -5.09
C GLU A 212 -3.93 10.43 -4.69
N GLU A 213 -4.98 10.20 -5.50
CA GLU A 213 -6.36 10.65 -5.30
C GLU A 213 -7.23 9.49 -4.80
N PHE A 214 -8.34 9.82 -4.09
CA PHE A 214 -9.30 8.83 -3.59
C PHE A 214 -10.57 8.78 -4.43
#